data_ef6453ef50eadfcad6c6d24c34a048ad
#
_entry.id   ef6453ef50eadfcad6c6d24c34a048ad
#
_cell.length_a   1.000
_cell.length_b   1.000
_cell.length_c   1.000
_cell.angle_alpha   90.00
_cell.angle_beta   90.00
_cell.angle_gamma   90.00
#
_symmetry.space_group_name_H-M   'P 1'
#
loop_
_entity.id
_entity.type
_entity.pdbx_description
1 polymer ?
#
loop_
_entity_poly.entity_id
_entity_poly.type
_entity_poly.pdbx_seq_one_letter_code
_entity_poly.pdbx_strand_id
1 'polypeptide(L)'
;SDHVVNGCKRIKLKVNPIDGYERVALVRKHYPDLVLAADANRSYSYQEIDKVRQYDDLGLACIEEPFAMANLQSYKDWKWERLNHGDWKIYTPICLDESILGYDDLSYAIEYGLIDVLNIKVGRMGGLIPTKAAINLCRERHIPYWIGSMVESGVSKMLHVQLAALGDSYMAGDLSDSNRYFEQDLIFPDLTFNEGVMQVPDGDGLGVTVFDDRLETYCMEKRTL
;
A
#
# COMPACT_ATOMS: atom_id res chain seq x y z
N SER A 1 3.08 -10.34 19.09
CA SER A 1 4.12 -9.32 18.85
C SER A 1 3.61 -7.97 19.32
N ASP A 2 4.50 -7.05 19.59
CA ASP A 2 4.22 -5.74 20.17
C ASP A 2 3.22 -4.94 19.33
N HIS A 3 3.28 -5.02 18.01
CA HIS A 3 2.33 -4.35 17.12
C HIS A 3 0.87 -4.77 17.35
N VAL A 4 0.61 -6.06 17.53
CA VAL A 4 -0.75 -6.55 17.79
C VAL A 4 -1.21 -6.13 19.18
N VAL A 5 -0.32 -6.21 20.18
CA VAL A 5 -0.60 -5.74 21.55
C VAL A 5 -0.91 -4.24 21.56
N ASN A 6 -0.21 -3.46 20.73
CA ASN A 6 -0.42 -2.01 20.57
C ASN A 6 -1.61 -1.65 19.66
N GLY A 7 -2.48 -2.60 19.36
CA GLY A 7 -3.77 -2.33 18.71
C GLY A 7 -3.76 -2.31 17.18
N CYS A 8 -2.65 -2.69 16.51
CA CYS A 8 -2.63 -2.79 15.04
C CYS A 8 -3.70 -3.76 14.53
N LYS A 9 -4.57 -3.30 13.64
CA LYS A 9 -5.68 -4.07 13.08
C LYS A 9 -5.28 -4.91 11.88
N ARG A 10 -4.15 -4.58 11.25
CA ARG A 10 -3.60 -5.27 10.09
C ARG A 10 -2.09 -5.38 10.20
N ILE A 11 -1.54 -6.49 9.75
CA ILE A 11 -0.10 -6.69 9.59
C ILE A 11 0.20 -7.00 8.12
N LYS A 12 1.15 -6.29 7.55
CA LYS A 12 1.73 -6.58 6.23
C LYS A 12 3.13 -7.18 6.42
N LEU A 13 3.37 -8.32 5.80
CA LEU A 13 4.62 -9.06 5.88
C LEU A 13 5.36 -8.98 4.55
N LYS A 14 6.63 -8.62 4.57
CA LYS A 14 7.50 -8.76 3.39
C LYS A 14 7.77 -10.23 3.14
N VAL A 15 7.55 -10.66 1.91
CA VAL A 15 7.69 -12.05 1.48
C VAL A 15 8.62 -12.19 0.28
N ASN A 16 9.16 -13.39 0.12
CA ASN A 16 10.04 -13.76 -0.97
C ASN A 16 9.92 -15.26 -1.25
N PRO A 17 10.50 -15.78 -2.35
CA PRO A 17 10.40 -17.18 -2.72
C PRO A 17 11.12 -18.19 -1.80
N ILE A 18 11.89 -17.73 -0.80
CA ILE A 18 12.73 -18.59 0.06
C ILE A 18 11.95 -19.05 1.30
N ASP A 19 11.42 -18.10 2.07
CA ASP A 19 10.82 -18.34 3.40
C ASP A 19 9.53 -17.51 3.65
N GLY A 20 9.04 -16.82 2.61
CA GLY A 20 7.89 -15.93 2.73
C GLY A 20 6.63 -16.65 3.20
N TYR A 21 6.33 -17.80 2.61
CA TYR A 21 5.14 -18.59 2.98
C TYR A 21 5.19 -19.03 4.45
N GLU A 22 6.30 -19.61 4.90
CA GLU A 22 6.47 -20.12 6.25
C GLU A 22 6.32 -19.02 7.30
N ARG A 23 6.85 -17.83 7.00
CA ARG A 23 6.70 -16.66 7.89
C ARG A 23 5.25 -16.23 8.02
N VAL A 24 4.52 -16.15 6.92
CA VAL A 24 3.10 -15.76 6.93
C VAL A 24 2.25 -16.84 7.61
N ALA A 25 2.49 -18.11 7.29
CA ALA A 25 1.80 -19.25 7.92
C ALA A 25 2.00 -19.28 9.43
N LEU A 26 3.22 -18.98 9.89
CA LEU A 26 3.52 -18.88 11.32
C LEU A 26 2.71 -17.76 11.99
N VAL A 27 2.63 -16.58 11.36
CA VAL A 27 1.83 -15.47 11.92
C VAL A 27 0.34 -15.82 11.90
N ARG A 28 -0.18 -16.40 10.83
CA ARG A 28 -1.58 -16.84 10.74
C ARG A 28 -1.93 -17.86 11.81
N LYS A 29 -1.02 -18.81 12.08
CA LYS A 29 -1.21 -19.81 13.14
C LYS A 29 -1.36 -19.17 14.52
N HIS A 30 -0.62 -18.11 14.81
CA HIS A 30 -0.67 -17.43 16.11
C HIS A 30 -1.77 -16.39 16.21
N TYR A 31 -2.21 -15.84 15.09
CA TYR A 31 -3.22 -14.79 15.02
C TYR A 31 -4.24 -15.15 13.92
N PRO A 32 -5.14 -16.10 14.17
CA PRO A 32 -6.05 -16.65 13.15
C PRO A 32 -7.01 -15.61 12.57
N ASP A 33 -7.42 -14.60 13.36
CA ASP A 33 -8.41 -13.60 12.96
C ASP A 33 -7.79 -12.26 12.51
N LEU A 34 -6.45 -12.14 12.56
CA LEU A 34 -5.78 -10.90 12.18
C LEU A 34 -5.84 -10.68 10.67
N VAL A 35 -6.16 -9.46 10.25
CA VAL A 35 -6.05 -9.09 8.84
C VAL A 35 -4.58 -9.11 8.42
N LEU A 36 -4.23 -10.04 7.54
CA LEU A 36 -2.88 -10.19 7.00
C LEU A 36 -2.83 -9.83 5.52
N ALA A 37 -1.79 -9.14 5.13
CA ALA A 37 -1.38 -8.94 3.74
C ALA A 37 0.08 -9.35 3.57
N ALA A 38 0.44 -9.82 2.40
CA ALA A 38 1.81 -10.08 2.02
C ALA A 38 2.28 -9.05 0.99
N ASP A 39 3.56 -8.67 1.03
CA ASP A 39 4.15 -7.76 0.06
C ASP A 39 5.45 -8.37 -0.47
N ALA A 40 5.44 -8.71 -1.73
CA ALA A 40 6.53 -9.43 -2.38
C ALA A 40 7.52 -8.51 -3.10
N ASN A 41 7.19 -7.24 -3.32
CA ASN A 41 8.03 -6.28 -4.06
C ASN A 41 8.64 -6.90 -5.33
N ARG A 42 7.82 -7.62 -6.12
CA ARG A 42 8.18 -8.29 -7.37
C ARG A 42 9.26 -9.38 -7.24
N SER A 43 9.33 -10.04 -6.08
CA SER A 43 10.40 -11.04 -5.83
C SER A 43 10.17 -12.40 -6.47
N TYR A 44 8.94 -12.73 -6.92
CA TYR A 44 8.67 -13.98 -7.61
C TYR A 44 8.78 -13.83 -9.11
N SER A 45 9.46 -14.78 -9.75
CA SER A 45 9.39 -14.93 -11.21
C SER A 45 8.05 -15.50 -11.65
N TYR A 46 7.70 -15.36 -12.92
CA TYR A 46 6.49 -15.97 -13.47
C TYR A 46 6.46 -17.51 -13.38
N GLN A 47 7.61 -18.15 -13.37
CA GLN A 47 7.76 -19.60 -13.21
C GLN A 47 7.44 -20.07 -11.78
N GLU A 48 7.50 -19.16 -10.80
CA GLU A 48 7.24 -19.45 -9.39
C GLU A 48 5.77 -19.24 -8.98
N ILE A 49 4.85 -19.22 -9.94
CA ILE A 49 3.42 -19.02 -9.67
C ILE A 49 2.88 -20.00 -8.64
N ASP A 50 3.38 -21.25 -8.59
CA ASP A 50 2.95 -22.25 -7.62
C ASP A 50 3.33 -21.87 -6.17
N LYS A 51 4.42 -21.14 -5.97
CA LYS A 51 4.77 -20.59 -4.66
C LYS A 51 3.81 -19.47 -4.24
N VAL A 52 3.33 -18.67 -5.19
CA VAL A 52 2.33 -17.63 -4.92
C VAL A 52 0.97 -18.25 -4.61
N ARG A 53 0.59 -19.33 -5.28
CA ARG A 53 -0.66 -20.09 -5.01
C ARG A 53 -0.74 -20.63 -3.58
N GLN A 54 0.38 -20.96 -2.96
CA GLN A 54 0.39 -21.46 -1.58
C GLN A 54 -0.23 -20.47 -0.58
N TYR A 55 -0.20 -19.16 -0.88
CA TYR A 55 -0.80 -18.15 -0.02
C TYR A 55 -2.33 -18.20 0.01
N ASP A 56 -2.98 -18.87 -0.95
CA ASP A 56 -4.44 -18.99 -1.04
C ASP A 56 -5.04 -19.67 0.20
N ASP A 57 -4.28 -20.57 0.85
CA ASP A 57 -4.72 -21.27 2.07
C ASP A 57 -4.60 -20.42 3.35
N LEU A 58 -3.96 -19.24 3.26
CA LEU A 58 -3.66 -18.42 4.43
C LEU A 58 -4.68 -17.29 4.69
N GLY A 59 -5.70 -17.13 3.83
CA GLY A 59 -6.75 -16.14 3.99
C GLY A 59 -6.23 -14.71 4.06
N LEU A 60 -5.31 -14.36 3.15
CA LEU A 60 -4.76 -13.01 3.07
C LEU A 60 -5.78 -12.03 2.49
N ALA A 61 -5.77 -10.78 2.96
CA ALA A 61 -6.51 -9.70 2.33
C ALA A 61 -6.01 -9.42 0.91
N CYS A 62 -4.70 -9.52 0.69
CA CYS A 62 -4.08 -9.46 -0.64
C CYS A 62 -2.62 -9.93 -0.59
N ILE A 63 -2.07 -10.23 -1.77
CA ILE A 63 -0.63 -10.30 -2.01
C ILE A 63 -0.24 -9.15 -2.94
N GLU A 64 0.69 -8.29 -2.47
CA GLU A 64 1.11 -7.08 -3.14
C GLU A 64 2.33 -7.35 -4.02
N GLU A 65 2.26 -6.90 -5.28
CA GLU A 65 3.31 -7.00 -6.29
C GLU A 65 4.04 -8.35 -6.29
N PRO A 66 3.32 -9.47 -6.49
CA PRO A 66 3.97 -10.78 -6.37
C PRO A 66 5.03 -11.01 -7.45
N PHE A 67 4.80 -10.61 -8.70
CA PHE A 67 5.62 -11.02 -9.83
C PHE A 67 6.58 -9.95 -10.33
N ALA A 68 7.77 -10.38 -10.73
CA ALA A 68 8.78 -9.56 -11.43
C ALA A 68 8.31 -9.27 -12.87
N MET A 69 7.31 -8.42 -13.02
CA MET A 69 6.83 -7.98 -14.33
C MET A 69 7.66 -6.84 -14.90
N ALA A 70 7.94 -6.88 -16.20
CA ALA A 70 8.65 -5.79 -16.87
C ALA A 70 7.76 -4.52 -17.02
N ASN A 71 6.45 -4.72 -17.31
CA ASN A 71 5.42 -3.71 -17.41
C ASN A 71 4.03 -4.37 -17.39
N LEU A 72 2.98 -3.57 -17.34
CA LEU A 72 1.59 -4.07 -17.32
C LEU A 72 1.21 -4.86 -18.59
N GLN A 73 1.77 -4.49 -19.75
CA GLN A 73 1.51 -5.23 -20.99
C GLN A 73 2.04 -6.67 -20.90
N SER A 74 3.29 -6.85 -20.45
CA SER A 74 3.88 -8.19 -20.30
C SER A 74 3.14 -9.03 -19.24
N TYR A 75 2.66 -8.38 -18.17
CA TYR A 75 1.84 -9.05 -17.16
C TYR A 75 0.48 -9.48 -17.73
N LYS A 76 -0.18 -8.62 -18.52
CA LYS A 76 -1.42 -8.94 -19.22
C LYS A 76 -1.23 -10.17 -20.11
N ASP A 77 -0.23 -10.14 -20.99
CA ASP A 77 0.00 -11.20 -21.97
C ASP A 77 0.25 -12.54 -21.26
N TRP A 78 1.07 -12.55 -20.22
CA TRP A 78 1.33 -13.74 -19.41
C TRP A 78 0.08 -14.23 -18.63
N LYS A 79 -0.68 -13.33 -18.00
CA LYS A 79 -1.89 -13.68 -17.26
C LYS A 79 -2.96 -14.25 -18.18
N TRP A 80 -3.17 -13.62 -19.33
CA TRP A 80 -4.17 -14.04 -20.29
C TRP A 80 -3.83 -15.37 -20.97
N GLU A 81 -2.55 -15.61 -21.26
CA GLU A 81 -2.12 -16.94 -21.72
C GLU A 81 -2.55 -18.02 -20.73
N ARG A 82 -2.30 -17.83 -19.45
CA ARG A 82 -2.69 -18.79 -18.40
C ARG A 82 -4.20 -18.90 -18.23
N LEU A 83 -4.94 -17.80 -18.30
CA LEU A 83 -6.40 -17.84 -18.28
C LEU A 83 -6.98 -18.66 -19.44
N ASN A 84 -6.44 -18.48 -20.65
CA ASN A 84 -6.88 -19.21 -21.84
C ASN A 84 -6.60 -20.71 -21.74
N HIS A 85 -5.57 -21.11 -21.02
CA HIS A 85 -5.24 -22.53 -20.77
C HIS A 85 -5.89 -23.07 -19.46
N GLY A 86 -6.68 -22.26 -18.75
CA GLY A 86 -7.29 -22.65 -17.47
C GLY A 86 -6.29 -22.87 -16.34
N ASP A 87 -5.12 -22.27 -16.45
CA ASP A 87 -4.01 -22.42 -15.50
C ASP A 87 -3.82 -21.19 -14.57
N TRP A 88 -4.66 -20.18 -14.68
CA TRP A 88 -4.72 -19.12 -13.68
C TRP A 88 -5.55 -19.60 -12.49
N LYS A 89 -4.88 -19.85 -11.35
CA LYS A 89 -5.48 -20.43 -10.13
C LYS A 89 -4.99 -19.74 -8.87
N ILE A 90 -4.82 -18.43 -8.90
CA ILE A 90 -4.53 -17.62 -7.70
C ILE A 90 -5.86 -17.04 -7.24
N TYR A 91 -6.24 -17.33 -6.00
CA TYR A 91 -7.47 -16.85 -5.36
C TYR A 91 -7.22 -15.71 -4.38
N THR A 92 -6.00 -15.62 -3.83
CA THR A 92 -5.56 -14.46 -3.04
C THR A 92 -5.60 -13.21 -3.92
N PRO A 93 -6.32 -12.13 -3.51
CA PRO A 93 -6.40 -10.91 -4.30
C PRO A 93 -5.01 -10.33 -4.61
N ILE A 94 -4.76 -10.00 -5.88
CA ILE A 94 -3.52 -9.35 -6.31
C ILE A 94 -3.63 -7.84 -6.11
N CYS A 95 -2.76 -7.30 -5.26
CA CYS A 95 -2.63 -5.87 -5.05
C CYS A 95 -1.50 -5.32 -5.93
N LEU A 96 -1.75 -4.23 -6.65
CA LEU A 96 -0.72 -3.51 -7.38
C LEU A 96 -0.30 -2.25 -6.61
N ASP A 97 0.98 -1.98 -6.60
CA ASP A 97 1.66 -0.85 -5.96
C ASP A 97 2.63 -0.18 -6.96
N GLU A 98 3.83 -0.72 -7.10
CA GLU A 98 4.87 -0.16 -7.96
C GLU A 98 4.53 -0.20 -9.46
N SER A 99 3.61 -1.06 -9.84
CA SER A 99 3.16 -1.19 -11.24
C SER A 99 2.21 -0.09 -11.67
N ILE A 100 1.62 0.66 -10.74
CA ILE A 100 0.68 1.74 -11.02
C ILE A 100 1.34 3.08 -10.73
N LEU A 101 1.80 3.76 -11.75
CA LEU A 101 2.49 5.05 -11.66
C LEU A 101 1.56 6.26 -11.85
N GLY A 102 0.28 6.01 -12.13
CA GLY A 102 -0.70 7.06 -12.35
C GLY A 102 -2.04 6.53 -12.82
N TYR A 103 -2.91 7.46 -13.23
CA TYR A 103 -4.28 7.16 -13.63
C TYR A 103 -4.36 6.22 -14.84
N ASP A 104 -3.51 6.41 -15.85
CA ASP A 104 -3.55 5.64 -17.10
C ASP A 104 -3.16 4.18 -16.85
N ASP A 105 -2.14 3.93 -16.02
CA ASP A 105 -1.75 2.58 -15.62
C ASP A 105 -2.88 1.89 -14.85
N LEU A 106 -3.54 2.61 -13.93
CA LEU A 106 -4.68 2.09 -13.20
C LEU A 106 -5.84 1.75 -14.13
N SER A 107 -6.18 2.65 -15.04
CA SER A 107 -7.23 2.43 -16.02
C SER A 107 -6.95 1.19 -16.87
N TYR A 108 -5.73 1.05 -17.35
CA TYR A 108 -5.27 -0.12 -18.10
C TYR A 108 -5.36 -1.41 -17.27
N ALA A 109 -4.86 -1.38 -16.03
CA ALA A 109 -4.89 -2.55 -15.16
C ALA A 109 -6.32 -3.03 -14.86
N ILE A 110 -7.25 -2.10 -14.68
CA ILE A 110 -8.67 -2.40 -14.47
C ILE A 110 -9.31 -2.95 -15.76
N GLU A 111 -9.09 -2.31 -16.89
CA GLU A 111 -9.66 -2.73 -18.18
C GLU A 111 -9.31 -4.16 -18.53
N TYR A 112 -8.07 -4.56 -18.25
CA TYR A 112 -7.58 -5.91 -18.58
C TYR A 112 -7.63 -6.91 -17.40
N GLY A 113 -8.27 -6.53 -16.28
CA GLY A 113 -8.44 -7.42 -15.12
C GLY A 113 -7.11 -7.85 -14.48
N LEU A 114 -6.15 -6.95 -14.41
CA LEU A 114 -4.82 -7.23 -13.88
C LEU A 114 -4.70 -6.97 -12.38
N ILE A 115 -5.67 -6.28 -11.80
CA ILE A 115 -5.67 -5.77 -10.42
C ILE A 115 -6.95 -6.20 -9.70
N ASP A 116 -6.81 -6.64 -8.47
CA ASP A 116 -7.93 -6.91 -7.57
C ASP A 116 -7.99 -5.87 -6.44
N VAL A 117 -6.85 -5.30 -6.04
CA VAL A 117 -6.74 -4.29 -4.98
C VAL A 117 -5.67 -3.27 -5.36
N LEU A 118 -5.89 -1.98 -5.09
CA LEU A 118 -4.91 -0.91 -5.33
C LEU A 118 -4.28 -0.43 -4.02
N ASN A 119 -2.94 -0.36 -3.97
CA ASN A 119 -2.20 0.40 -2.97
C ASN A 119 -1.96 1.81 -3.50
N ILE A 120 -2.63 2.80 -2.91
CA ILE A 120 -2.51 4.21 -3.32
C ILE A 120 -1.41 4.90 -2.53
N LYS A 121 -0.47 5.50 -3.25
CA LYS A 121 0.56 6.39 -2.70
C LYS A 121 0.51 7.72 -3.44
N VAL A 122 0.21 8.80 -2.71
CA VAL A 122 -0.05 10.13 -3.31
C VAL A 122 1.09 10.62 -4.19
N GLY A 123 2.34 10.44 -3.73
CA GLY A 123 3.52 10.84 -4.51
C GLY A 123 3.64 10.07 -5.83
N ARG A 124 3.32 8.77 -5.84
CA ARG A 124 3.35 7.93 -7.05
C ARG A 124 2.24 8.32 -8.02
N MET A 125 1.06 8.64 -7.51
CA MET A 125 -0.07 9.10 -8.34
C MET A 125 0.17 10.47 -8.97
N GLY A 126 1.19 11.22 -8.56
CA GLY A 126 1.47 12.58 -9.05
C GLY A 126 0.79 13.70 -8.27
N GLY A 127 0.42 13.44 -7.01
CA GLY A 127 -0.17 14.42 -6.10
C GLY A 127 -1.65 14.20 -5.82
N LEU A 128 -2.26 15.16 -5.11
CA LEU A 128 -3.63 15.03 -4.58
C LEU A 128 -4.69 14.89 -5.67
N ILE A 129 -4.62 15.70 -6.74
CA ILE A 129 -5.66 15.72 -7.77
C ILE A 129 -5.70 14.40 -8.56
N PRO A 130 -4.57 13.87 -9.07
CA PRO A 130 -4.55 12.54 -9.69
C PRO A 130 -4.94 11.43 -8.73
N THR A 131 -4.56 11.52 -7.45
CA THR A 131 -4.98 10.55 -6.43
C THR A 131 -6.49 10.52 -6.27
N LYS A 132 -7.15 11.67 -6.19
CA LYS A 132 -8.63 11.73 -6.13
C LYS A 132 -9.28 11.14 -7.39
N ALA A 133 -8.71 11.38 -8.55
CA ALA A 133 -9.19 10.77 -9.80
C ALA A 133 -9.06 9.23 -9.76
N ALA A 134 -7.93 8.72 -9.27
CA ALA A 134 -7.71 7.28 -9.10
C ALA A 134 -8.69 6.66 -8.08
N ILE A 135 -8.93 7.32 -6.94
CA ILE A 135 -9.94 6.90 -5.96
C ILE A 135 -11.34 6.83 -6.59
N ASN A 136 -11.73 7.85 -7.34
CA ASN A 136 -13.03 7.87 -8.00
C ASN A 136 -13.15 6.74 -9.04
N LEU A 137 -12.11 6.48 -9.83
CA LEU A 137 -12.07 5.35 -10.75
C LEU A 137 -12.22 4.01 -10.03
N CYS A 138 -11.52 3.83 -8.91
CA CYS A 138 -11.67 2.63 -8.07
C CYS A 138 -13.12 2.45 -7.59
N ARG A 139 -13.78 3.52 -7.12
CA ARG A 139 -15.18 3.51 -6.70
C ARG A 139 -16.12 3.13 -7.84
N GLU A 140 -15.98 3.78 -9.00
CA GLU A 140 -16.78 3.52 -10.20
C GLU A 140 -16.64 2.09 -10.71
N ARG A 141 -15.46 1.51 -10.58
CA ARG A 141 -15.13 0.17 -11.07
C ARG A 141 -15.18 -0.92 -9.99
N HIS A 142 -15.57 -0.55 -8.76
CA HIS A 142 -15.62 -1.44 -7.60
C HIS A 142 -14.29 -2.15 -7.30
N ILE A 143 -13.17 -1.45 -7.52
CA ILE A 143 -11.83 -1.92 -7.15
C ILE A 143 -11.54 -1.50 -5.71
N PRO A 144 -11.36 -2.44 -4.78
CA PRO A 144 -10.91 -2.12 -3.44
C PRO A 144 -9.56 -1.38 -3.47
N TYR A 145 -9.38 -0.41 -2.58
CA TYR A 145 -8.11 0.30 -2.44
C TYR A 145 -7.80 0.57 -0.98
N TRP A 146 -6.56 0.87 -0.70
CA TRP A 146 -6.10 1.33 0.60
C TRP A 146 -4.96 2.35 0.44
N ILE A 147 -4.70 3.13 1.48
CA ILE A 147 -3.71 4.20 1.43
C ILE A 147 -2.38 3.69 1.99
N GLY A 148 -1.38 3.60 1.11
CA GLY A 148 0.00 3.31 1.48
C GLY A 148 0.79 4.57 1.80
N SER A 149 2.07 4.40 2.14
CA SER A 149 3.00 5.50 2.31
C SER A 149 4.41 5.12 1.84
N MET A 150 5.27 6.14 1.75
CA MET A 150 6.69 5.99 1.51
C MET A 150 7.48 6.45 2.74
N VAL A 151 8.78 6.61 2.62
CA VAL A 151 9.59 7.35 3.60
C VAL A 151 9.34 8.83 3.35
N GLU A 152 8.51 9.45 4.18
CA GLU A 152 7.94 10.78 3.96
C GLU A 152 7.94 11.60 5.23
N SER A 153 7.94 12.94 5.08
CA SER A 153 7.68 13.85 6.20
C SER A 153 6.21 13.86 6.60
N GLY A 154 5.91 14.41 7.75
CA GLY A 154 4.57 14.55 8.27
C GLY A 154 3.61 15.30 7.35
N VAL A 155 4.10 16.20 6.48
CA VAL A 155 3.28 16.91 5.49
C VAL A 155 2.60 15.90 4.56
N SER A 156 3.37 15.00 3.95
CA SER A 156 2.84 13.97 3.06
C SER A 156 2.04 12.91 3.83
N LYS A 157 2.54 12.48 4.99
CA LYS A 157 1.82 11.51 5.84
C LYS A 157 0.45 12.02 6.27
N MET A 158 0.32 13.32 6.62
CA MET A 158 -0.97 13.90 7.00
C MET A 158 -1.97 13.83 5.85
N LEU A 159 -1.53 14.08 4.62
CA LEU A 159 -2.38 13.92 3.45
C LEU A 159 -2.87 12.47 3.30
N HIS A 160 -1.99 11.49 3.54
CA HIS A 160 -2.39 10.08 3.53
C HIS A 160 -3.39 9.75 4.65
N VAL A 161 -3.20 10.29 5.86
CA VAL A 161 -4.15 10.13 6.98
C VAL A 161 -5.53 10.64 6.61
N GLN A 162 -5.61 11.85 6.03
CA GLN A 162 -6.88 12.43 5.59
C GLN A 162 -7.55 11.61 4.49
N LEU A 163 -6.79 11.10 3.52
CA LEU A 163 -7.33 10.23 2.48
C LEU A 163 -7.81 8.89 3.04
N ALA A 164 -7.08 8.30 3.99
CA ALA A 164 -7.50 7.06 4.65
C ALA A 164 -8.78 7.24 5.47
N ALA A 165 -9.03 8.46 5.97
CA ALA A 165 -10.23 8.80 6.74
C ALA A 165 -11.48 9.04 5.88
N LEU A 166 -11.42 8.93 4.54
CA LEU A 166 -12.61 9.03 3.67
C LEU A 166 -13.63 7.90 3.91
N GLY A 167 -13.24 6.84 4.63
CA GLY A 167 -14.15 5.82 5.15
C GLY A 167 -14.45 4.66 4.22
N ASP A 168 -13.91 4.62 3.01
CA ASP A 168 -14.09 3.55 2.03
C ASP A 168 -12.80 2.79 1.69
N SER A 169 -11.78 2.96 2.51
CA SER A 169 -10.54 2.16 2.41
C SER A 169 -10.83 0.69 2.71
N TYR A 170 -10.36 -0.20 1.84
CA TYR A 170 -10.57 -1.65 1.97
C TYR A 170 -10.01 -2.22 3.28
N MET A 171 -8.90 -1.66 3.75
CA MET A 171 -8.24 -2.04 5.00
C MET A 171 -7.43 -0.87 5.57
N ALA A 172 -6.94 -1.03 6.80
CA ALA A 172 -6.06 -0.05 7.42
C ALA A 172 -4.82 0.24 6.56
N GLY A 173 -4.43 1.50 6.46
CA GLY A 173 -3.30 1.96 5.65
C GLY A 173 -1.93 1.55 6.22
N ASP A 174 -0.87 1.72 5.41
CA ASP A 174 0.52 1.60 5.84
C ASP A 174 1.05 2.97 6.29
N LEU A 175 0.47 3.48 7.37
CA LEU A 175 0.87 4.75 7.96
C LEU A 175 1.85 4.51 9.11
N SER A 176 2.66 5.50 9.45
CA SER A 176 3.64 5.40 10.52
C SER A 176 3.75 6.70 11.30
N ASP A 177 4.15 6.60 12.57
CA ASP A 177 4.47 7.73 13.39
C ASP A 177 5.52 8.64 12.76
N SER A 178 5.48 9.94 13.12
CA SER A 178 6.49 10.91 12.71
C SER A 178 7.90 10.50 13.13
N ASN A 179 8.05 10.01 14.36
CA ASN A 179 9.34 9.64 14.95
C ASN A 179 9.98 8.37 14.34
N ARG A 180 9.31 7.71 13.39
CA ARG A 180 9.90 6.56 12.69
C ARG A 180 11.10 6.96 11.83
N TYR A 181 11.09 8.19 11.28
CA TYR A 181 12.09 8.65 10.33
C TYR A 181 12.78 9.95 10.76
N PHE A 182 12.20 10.71 11.69
CA PHE A 182 12.67 12.00 12.14
C PHE A 182 12.76 12.04 13.65
N GLU A 183 13.79 12.66 14.21
CA GLU A 183 13.83 13.04 15.62
C GLU A 183 12.78 14.11 15.91
N GLN A 184 12.64 15.06 15.00
CA GLN A 184 11.57 16.05 14.95
C GLN A 184 11.04 16.12 13.52
N ASP A 185 9.76 15.82 13.32
CA ASP A 185 9.14 15.97 12.01
C ASP A 185 8.91 17.46 11.69
N LEU A 186 8.66 17.78 10.42
CA LEU A 186 8.47 19.13 9.92
C LEU A 186 7.16 19.78 10.41
N ILE A 187 6.22 19.00 10.97
CA ILE A 187 4.88 19.43 11.31
C ILE A 187 4.63 19.46 12.82
N PHE A 188 3.54 20.14 13.20
CA PHE A 188 2.94 20.07 14.53
C PHE A 188 1.39 20.08 14.39
N PRO A 189 0.66 19.23 15.14
CA PRO A 189 1.19 18.19 16.02
C PRO A 189 1.90 17.08 15.25
N ASP A 190 2.80 16.36 15.92
CA ASP A 190 3.41 15.16 15.37
C ASP A 190 2.35 14.06 15.16
N LEU A 191 2.53 13.27 14.13
CA LEU A 191 1.70 12.11 13.91
C LEU A 191 2.09 10.96 14.84
N THR A 192 1.13 10.48 15.60
CA THR A 192 1.33 9.35 16.52
C THR A 192 0.15 8.39 16.47
N PHE A 193 0.43 7.11 16.62
CA PHE A 193 -0.60 6.11 16.86
C PHE A 193 -0.97 6.05 18.34
N ASN A 194 -2.28 5.96 18.59
CA ASN A 194 -2.81 5.58 19.88
C ASN A 194 -3.71 4.35 19.69
N GLU A 195 -3.33 3.23 20.29
CA GLU A 195 -4.05 1.95 20.16
C GLU A 195 -4.36 1.54 18.70
N GLY A 196 -3.39 1.73 17.81
CA GLY A 196 -3.52 1.43 16.39
C GLY A 196 -4.35 2.42 15.57
N VAL A 197 -4.72 3.56 16.16
CA VAL A 197 -5.49 4.63 15.51
C VAL A 197 -4.68 5.92 15.44
N MET A 198 -4.78 6.62 14.34
CA MET A 198 -4.19 7.95 14.13
C MET A 198 -5.32 8.97 13.97
N GLN A 199 -5.24 10.09 14.70
CA GLN A 199 -6.25 11.13 14.64
C GLN A 199 -6.05 12.01 13.41
N VAL A 200 -7.14 12.38 12.76
CA VAL A 200 -7.17 13.45 11.76
C VAL A 200 -7.32 14.77 12.53
N PRO A 201 -6.37 15.70 12.42
CA PRO A 201 -6.50 16.99 13.08
C PRO A 201 -7.69 17.81 12.56
N ASP A 202 -8.32 18.54 13.46
CA ASP A 202 -9.30 19.57 13.11
C ASP A 202 -8.57 20.82 12.62
N GLY A 203 -9.02 21.40 11.51
CA GLY A 203 -8.47 22.65 10.99
C GLY A 203 -8.47 22.71 9.46
N ASP A 204 -8.19 23.88 8.93
CA ASP A 204 -8.12 24.10 7.49
C ASP A 204 -6.89 23.43 6.86
N GLY A 205 -7.02 23.05 5.59
CA GLY A 205 -5.95 22.40 4.82
C GLY A 205 -5.57 21.04 5.39
N LEU A 206 -4.31 20.85 5.77
CA LEU A 206 -3.83 19.60 6.38
C LEU A 206 -4.11 19.53 7.89
N GLY A 207 -4.59 20.61 8.52
CA GLY A 207 -4.82 20.68 9.96
C GLY A 207 -3.54 20.66 10.80
N VAL A 208 -2.39 20.93 10.20
CA VAL A 208 -1.08 20.99 10.86
C VAL A 208 -0.31 22.25 10.50
N THR A 209 0.59 22.67 11.39
CA THR A 209 1.55 23.75 11.12
C THR A 209 2.87 23.18 10.67
N VAL A 210 3.44 23.71 9.60
CA VAL A 210 4.80 23.40 9.17
C VAL A 210 5.75 24.43 9.80
N PHE A 211 6.85 23.95 10.38
CA PHE A 211 7.85 24.81 11.00
C PHE A 211 9.03 25.09 10.06
N ASP A 212 9.26 26.35 9.74
CA ASP A 212 10.33 26.78 8.85
C ASP A 212 11.73 26.44 9.38
N ASP A 213 11.97 26.57 10.69
CA ASP A 213 13.22 26.21 11.34
C ASP A 213 13.55 24.71 11.23
N ARG A 214 12.55 23.86 11.37
CA ARG A 214 12.70 22.40 11.14
C ARG A 214 12.96 22.10 9.67
N LEU A 215 12.26 22.80 8.77
CA LEU A 215 12.48 22.67 7.35
C LEU A 215 13.92 23.05 6.96
N GLU A 216 14.44 24.14 7.52
CA GLU A 216 15.83 24.58 7.30
C GLU A 216 16.85 23.57 7.83
N THR A 217 16.57 22.89 8.94
CA THR A 217 17.45 21.85 9.53
C THR A 217 17.67 20.68 8.57
N TYR A 218 16.65 20.30 7.80
CA TYR A 218 16.73 19.17 6.86
C TYR A 218 16.96 19.62 5.40
N CYS A 219 17.02 20.92 5.14
CA CYS A 219 17.18 21.47 3.80
C CYS A 219 18.61 21.24 3.29
N MET A 220 18.75 20.41 2.24
CA MET A 220 20.05 20.18 1.57
C MET A 220 20.30 21.14 0.41
N GLU A 221 19.23 21.63 -0.23
CA GLU A 221 19.31 22.55 -1.37
C GLU A 221 18.06 23.44 -1.40
N LYS A 222 18.23 24.74 -1.61
CA LYS A 222 17.15 25.71 -1.77
C LYS A 222 17.23 26.32 -3.17
N ARG A 223 16.16 26.21 -3.93
CA ARG A 223 16.00 26.84 -5.25
C ARG A 223 14.81 27.79 -5.21
N THR A 224 15.00 29.00 -5.73
CA THR A 224 13.90 29.94 -5.98
C THR A 224 13.44 29.74 -7.42
N LEU A 225 12.16 29.49 -7.64
CA LEU A 225 11.52 29.36 -8.96
C LEU A 225 11.12 30.74 -9.48
#